data_264426fd655b31e1cafd440fd20be31a
#
_entry.id   264426fd655b31e1cafd440fd20be31a
#
_cell.length_a   1.000
_cell.length_b   1.000
_cell.length_c   1.000
_cell.angle_alpha   90.00
_cell.angle_beta   90.00
_cell.angle_gamma   90.00
#
_symmetry.space_group_name_H-M   'P 1'
#
loop_
_entity.id
_entity.type
_entity.pdbx_description
1 polymer ?
#
loop_
_entity_poly.entity_id
_entity_poly.type
_entity_poly.pdbx_seq_one_letter_code
_entity_poly.pdbx_strand_id
1 'polypeptide(L)'
;AELKECISTAYELHEKGYAVFTMRYRVFQNASDNAPLDDIGRAVQFITEHAKVFDVQTENYALLGYSSGGHLLGLFCGRELGYQKYKVPKPGALLLAYPINDFNEARPFYRLVMDPAVCATRYYDNTISGSVDADYPPTYFWYGKNDNTLKLLIYSEQGPALEKALTESGVPHQRTVYNNAAHGIGLGYGTDAEGWLDDAAAFWEAQTAE
;
A
#
# COMPACT_ATOMS: atom_id res chain seq x y z
N ALA A 1 -6.21 -4.52 -9.30
CA ALA A 1 -5.83 -5.41 -8.22
C ALA A 1 -6.56 -6.73 -8.44
N GLU A 2 -5.91 -7.66 -8.93
CA GLU A 2 -6.63 -8.76 -9.49
C GLU A 2 -5.93 -10.07 -9.17
N LEU A 3 -6.37 -11.13 -9.79
CA LEU A 3 -5.93 -12.49 -9.50
C LEU A 3 -4.41 -12.64 -9.34
N LYS A 4 -3.63 -11.91 -10.13
CA LYS A 4 -2.16 -11.97 -10.09
C LYS A 4 -1.51 -11.26 -8.89
N GLU A 5 -2.15 -10.25 -8.35
CA GLU A 5 -1.62 -9.48 -7.23
C GLU A 5 -2.18 -10.01 -5.90
N CYS A 6 -3.46 -9.83 -5.65
CA CYS A 6 -4.02 -10.14 -4.33
C CYS A 6 -4.12 -11.64 -4.04
N ILE A 7 -4.63 -12.45 -4.97
CA ILE A 7 -4.90 -13.86 -4.68
C ILE A 7 -3.61 -14.68 -4.60
N SER A 8 -2.68 -14.47 -5.54
CA SER A 8 -1.40 -15.17 -5.51
C SER A 8 -0.63 -14.85 -4.24
N THR A 9 -0.60 -13.57 -3.85
CA THR A 9 0.06 -13.11 -2.62
C THR A 9 -0.59 -13.66 -1.37
N ALA A 10 -1.92 -13.69 -1.34
CA ALA A 10 -2.65 -14.27 -0.21
C ALA A 10 -2.35 -15.76 -0.06
N TYR A 11 -2.26 -16.48 -1.17
CA TYR A 11 -1.89 -17.90 -1.17
C TYR A 11 -0.47 -18.10 -0.63
N GLU A 12 0.52 -17.40 -1.15
CA GLU A 12 1.91 -17.50 -0.72
C GLU A 12 2.10 -17.17 0.77
N LEU A 13 1.45 -16.12 1.26
CA LEU A 13 1.49 -15.78 2.68
C LEU A 13 0.77 -16.81 3.54
N HIS A 14 -0.35 -17.35 3.07
CA HIS A 14 -1.07 -18.40 3.78
C HIS A 14 -0.23 -19.68 3.91
N GLU A 15 0.46 -20.12 2.85
CA GLU A 15 1.38 -21.27 2.90
C GLU A 15 2.55 -21.05 3.89
N LYS A 16 2.89 -19.81 4.18
CA LYS A 16 3.88 -19.41 5.19
C LYS A 16 3.30 -19.32 6.62
N GLY A 17 2.00 -19.57 6.79
CA GLY A 17 1.34 -19.59 8.10
C GLY A 17 0.68 -18.28 8.53
N TYR A 18 0.61 -17.28 7.65
CA TYR A 18 -0.08 -16.03 7.96
C TYR A 18 -1.59 -16.15 7.74
N ALA A 19 -2.37 -15.51 8.60
CA ALA A 19 -3.77 -15.24 8.32
C ALA A 19 -3.89 -14.06 7.36
N VAL A 20 -4.54 -14.26 6.21
CA VAL A 20 -4.59 -13.26 5.14
C VAL A 20 -6.02 -12.88 4.81
N PHE A 21 -6.29 -11.58 4.81
CA PHE A 21 -7.58 -11.02 4.41
C PHE A 21 -7.39 -10.17 3.15
N THR A 22 -8.09 -10.50 2.08
CA THR A 22 -8.11 -9.71 0.86
C THR A 22 -9.34 -8.83 0.83
N MET A 23 -9.18 -7.56 0.49
CA MET A 23 -10.26 -6.59 0.50
C MET A 23 -10.56 -6.06 -0.90
N ARG A 24 -11.84 -5.95 -1.21
CA ARG A 24 -12.34 -5.15 -2.32
C ARG A 24 -12.89 -3.84 -1.75
N TYR A 25 -12.41 -2.73 -2.26
CA TYR A 25 -12.86 -1.40 -1.86
C TYR A 25 -13.61 -0.72 -3.01
N ARG A 26 -14.38 0.30 -2.69
CA ARG A 26 -15.15 1.07 -3.67
C ARG A 26 -14.21 1.79 -4.63
N VAL A 27 -14.55 1.74 -5.91
CA VAL A 27 -13.78 2.34 -7.01
C VAL A 27 -14.72 3.09 -7.96
N PHE A 28 -14.19 3.91 -8.86
CA PHE A 28 -14.92 4.69 -9.84
C PHE A 28 -16.00 5.56 -9.19
N GLN A 29 -17.23 5.54 -9.72
CA GLN A 29 -18.35 6.37 -9.23
C GLN A 29 -18.69 6.14 -7.74
N ASN A 30 -18.28 5.00 -7.19
CA ASN A 30 -18.53 4.66 -5.80
C ASN A 30 -17.38 5.07 -4.86
N ALA A 31 -16.32 5.67 -5.41
CA ALA A 31 -15.13 6.10 -4.67
C ALA A 31 -15.19 7.58 -4.23
N SER A 32 -16.39 8.15 -4.09
CA SER A 32 -16.57 9.55 -3.67
C SER A 32 -15.95 9.82 -2.30
N ASP A 33 -15.47 11.03 -2.11
CA ASP A 33 -14.83 11.50 -0.88
C ASP A 33 -13.71 10.56 -0.39
N ASN A 34 -13.81 10.05 0.82
CA ASN A 34 -12.88 9.10 1.42
C ASN A 34 -13.44 7.67 1.48
N ALA A 35 -14.43 7.35 0.64
CA ALA A 35 -15.10 6.07 0.68
C ALA A 35 -14.17 4.84 0.64
N PRO A 36 -13.10 4.81 -0.17
CA PRO A 36 -12.13 3.70 -0.13
C PRO A 36 -11.37 3.59 1.20
N LEU A 37 -11.05 4.71 1.84
CA LEU A 37 -10.43 4.71 3.18
C LEU A 37 -11.40 4.24 4.25
N ASP A 38 -12.68 4.62 4.14
CA ASP A 38 -13.74 4.12 5.03
C ASP A 38 -13.91 2.60 4.90
N ASP A 39 -13.76 2.05 3.70
CA ASP A 39 -13.82 0.61 3.48
C ASP A 39 -12.68 -0.12 4.19
N ILE A 40 -11.44 0.42 4.12
CA ILE A 40 -10.29 -0.14 4.86
C ILE A 40 -10.54 -0.06 6.36
N GLY A 41 -10.92 1.10 6.86
CA GLY A 41 -11.18 1.29 8.29
C GLY A 41 -12.20 0.29 8.83
N ARG A 42 -13.31 0.12 8.12
CA ARG A 42 -14.35 -0.87 8.47
C ARG A 42 -13.86 -2.31 8.38
N ALA A 43 -13.04 -2.64 7.38
CA ALA A 43 -12.50 -3.99 7.25
C ALA A 43 -11.57 -4.31 8.43
N VAL A 44 -10.66 -3.40 8.80
CA VAL A 44 -9.77 -3.59 9.94
C VAL A 44 -10.57 -3.66 11.25
N GLN A 45 -11.56 -2.78 11.45
CA GLN A 45 -12.46 -2.84 12.60
C GLN A 45 -13.14 -4.22 12.70
N PHE A 46 -13.73 -4.69 11.61
CA PHE A 46 -14.42 -5.96 11.57
C PHE A 46 -13.50 -7.13 11.94
N ILE A 47 -12.27 -7.16 11.38
CA ILE A 47 -11.29 -8.19 11.69
C ILE A 47 -10.90 -8.13 13.17
N THR A 48 -10.63 -6.93 13.68
CA THR A 48 -10.24 -6.71 15.09
C THR A 48 -11.35 -7.13 16.05
N GLU A 49 -12.59 -6.75 15.79
CA GLU A 49 -13.77 -7.12 16.61
C GLU A 49 -14.04 -8.64 16.61
N HIS A 50 -13.67 -9.30 15.52
CA HIS A 50 -13.87 -10.76 15.35
C HIS A 50 -12.57 -11.57 15.46
N ALA A 51 -11.51 -10.98 16.01
CA ALA A 51 -10.18 -11.58 16.07
C ALA A 51 -10.17 -12.99 16.69
N LYS A 52 -10.97 -13.22 17.74
CA LYS A 52 -11.11 -14.53 18.37
C LYS A 52 -11.77 -15.57 17.43
N VAL A 53 -12.66 -15.13 16.56
CA VAL A 53 -13.35 -16.04 15.59
C VAL A 53 -12.39 -16.42 14.48
N PHE A 54 -11.53 -15.48 14.08
CA PHE A 54 -10.53 -15.69 13.04
C PHE A 54 -9.22 -16.30 13.55
N ASP A 55 -9.07 -16.41 14.88
CA ASP A 55 -7.84 -16.85 15.55
C ASP A 55 -6.61 -16.00 15.11
N VAL A 56 -6.76 -14.69 15.18
CA VAL A 56 -5.72 -13.73 14.78
C VAL A 56 -5.41 -12.72 15.88
N GLN A 57 -4.21 -12.16 15.81
CA GLN A 57 -3.79 -11.04 16.65
C GLN A 57 -4.38 -9.74 16.15
N THR A 58 -4.61 -8.79 17.04
CA THR A 58 -5.16 -7.46 16.70
C THR A 58 -4.08 -6.41 16.52
N GLU A 59 -2.88 -6.68 16.98
CA GLU A 59 -1.71 -5.78 16.91
C GLU A 59 -0.66 -6.35 15.97
N ASN A 60 0.30 -5.53 15.60
CA ASN A 60 1.44 -5.94 14.77
C ASN A 60 1.08 -6.49 13.37
N TYR A 61 -0.15 -6.29 12.90
CA TYR A 61 -0.55 -6.73 11.56
C TYR A 61 0.12 -5.89 10.47
N ALA A 62 0.32 -6.49 9.30
CA ALA A 62 0.80 -5.77 8.13
C ALA A 62 -0.35 -5.38 7.18
N LEU A 63 -0.19 -4.24 6.53
CA LEU A 63 -0.98 -3.84 5.37
C LEU A 63 -0.14 -4.00 4.12
N LEU A 64 -0.65 -4.74 3.12
CA LEU A 64 0.05 -4.96 1.86
C LEU A 64 -0.75 -4.38 0.69
N GLY A 65 -0.12 -3.55 -0.13
CA GLY A 65 -0.78 -2.88 -1.24
C GLY A 65 0.05 -2.73 -2.50
N TYR A 66 -0.64 -2.82 -3.63
CA TYR A 66 -0.09 -2.69 -4.97
C TYR A 66 -0.56 -1.41 -5.63
N SER A 67 0.31 -0.69 -6.34
CA SER A 67 -0.06 0.43 -7.21
C SER A 67 -0.97 1.44 -6.51
N SER A 68 -2.16 1.68 -7.05
CA SER A 68 -3.19 2.54 -6.43
C SER A 68 -3.71 2.02 -5.09
N GLY A 69 -3.75 0.70 -4.89
CA GLY A 69 -4.04 0.11 -3.58
C GLY A 69 -2.95 0.41 -2.56
N GLY A 70 -1.70 0.46 -3.01
CA GLY A 70 -0.57 0.91 -2.19
C GLY A 70 -0.70 2.37 -1.78
N HIS A 71 -1.14 3.25 -2.70
CA HIS A 71 -1.46 4.65 -2.37
C HIS A 71 -2.50 4.73 -1.25
N LEU A 72 -3.60 4.02 -1.42
CA LEU A 72 -4.70 4.02 -0.47
C LEU A 72 -4.27 3.55 0.93
N LEU A 73 -3.48 2.48 1.02
CA LEU A 73 -2.95 1.97 2.28
C LEU A 73 -1.91 2.91 2.89
N GLY A 74 -1.09 3.56 2.06
CA GLY A 74 -0.17 4.60 2.50
C GLY A 74 -0.88 5.78 3.16
N LEU A 75 -1.99 6.25 2.59
CA LEU A 75 -2.82 7.28 3.21
C LEU A 75 -3.49 6.77 4.50
N PHE A 76 -3.93 5.51 4.53
CA PHE A 76 -4.54 4.91 5.71
C PHE A 76 -3.55 4.77 6.88
N CYS A 77 -2.26 4.68 6.61
CA CYS A 77 -1.22 4.68 7.63
C CYS A 77 -0.94 6.06 8.23
N GLY A 78 -1.37 7.14 7.55
CA GLY A 78 -1.26 8.50 8.06
C GLY A 78 -2.28 8.82 9.16
N ARG A 79 -1.89 9.70 10.07
CA ARG A 79 -2.66 10.05 11.28
C ARG A 79 -4.05 10.62 10.96
N GLU A 80 -4.14 11.55 10.02
CA GLU A 80 -5.39 12.30 9.79
C GLU A 80 -6.46 11.52 9.03
N LEU A 81 -6.04 10.70 8.05
CA LEU A 81 -6.94 9.98 7.16
C LEU A 81 -7.11 8.51 7.54
N GLY A 82 -6.26 7.99 8.42
CA GLY A 82 -6.05 6.57 8.58
C GLY A 82 -6.51 5.96 9.91
N TYR A 83 -5.72 5.03 10.38
CA TYR A 83 -6.03 4.11 11.47
C TYR A 83 -6.55 4.80 12.75
N GLN A 84 -6.05 5.97 13.09
CA GLN A 84 -6.51 6.72 14.27
C GLN A 84 -7.95 7.23 14.11
N LYS A 85 -8.31 7.72 12.91
CA LYS A 85 -9.68 8.15 12.59
C LYS A 85 -10.68 7.02 12.81
N TYR A 86 -10.29 5.80 12.46
CA TYR A 86 -11.16 4.62 12.58
C TYR A 86 -11.01 3.90 13.93
N LYS A 87 -10.15 4.39 14.82
CA LYS A 87 -9.90 3.80 16.15
C LYS A 87 -9.50 2.33 16.08
N VAL A 88 -8.70 1.98 15.10
CA VAL A 88 -8.10 0.66 14.96
C VAL A 88 -6.64 0.71 15.39
N PRO A 89 -6.04 -0.43 15.78
CA PRO A 89 -4.63 -0.49 16.13
C PRO A 89 -3.74 0.00 14.99
N LYS A 90 -2.60 0.59 15.30
CA LYS A 90 -1.60 0.97 14.33
C LYS A 90 -1.04 -0.29 13.64
N PRO A 91 -0.90 -0.30 12.31
CA PRO A 91 -0.22 -1.39 11.62
C PRO A 91 1.22 -1.56 12.11
N GLY A 92 1.66 -2.79 12.27
CA GLY A 92 3.05 -3.13 12.58
C GLY A 92 4.00 -2.86 11.41
N ALA A 93 3.50 -2.98 10.18
CA ALA A 93 4.22 -2.61 8.96
C ALA A 93 3.29 -2.26 7.79
N LEU A 94 3.82 -1.46 6.87
CA LEU A 94 3.25 -1.17 5.56
C LEU A 94 4.15 -1.76 4.47
N LEU A 95 3.60 -2.64 3.62
CA LEU A 95 4.32 -3.36 2.57
C LEU A 95 3.77 -2.94 1.20
N LEU A 96 4.60 -2.29 0.39
CA LEU A 96 4.15 -1.66 -0.84
C LEU A 96 4.91 -2.17 -2.07
N ALA A 97 4.16 -2.62 -3.05
CA ALA A 97 4.70 -2.99 -4.35
C ALA A 97 4.34 -1.91 -5.38
N TYR A 98 5.35 -1.28 -5.97
CA TYR A 98 5.21 -0.21 -6.97
C TYR A 98 4.09 0.80 -6.67
N PRO A 99 4.03 1.36 -5.44
CA PRO A 99 2.94 2.24 -5.04
C PRO A 99 2.94 3.54 -5.85
N ILE A 100 1.79 4.17 -5.99
CA ILE A 100 1.69 5.54 -6.45
C ILE A 100 1.78 6.45 -5.22
N ASN A 101 2.87 7.21 -5.11
CA ASN A 101 3.06 8.14 -3.99
C ASN A 101 2.20 9.40 -4.15
N ASP A 102 2.12 9.94 -5.36
CA ASP A 102 1.43 11.18 -5.66
C ASP A 102 0.68 11.11 -7.01
N PHE A 103 -0.64 11.17 -6.96
CA PHE A 103 -1.48 11.26 -8.15
C PHE A 103 -1.54 12.66 -8.76
N ASN A 104 -1.16 13.71 -8.02
CA ASN A 104 -1.15 15.07 -8.56
C ASN A 104 -0.10 15.24 -9.65
N GLU A 105 0.92 14.39 -9.64
CA GLU A 105 1.94 14.31 -10.68
C GLU A 105 1.47 13.54 -11.93
N ALA A 106 0.22 13.11 -11.98
CA ALA A 106 -0.33 12.43 -13.15
C ALA A 106 -0.34 13.34 -14.37
N ARG A 107 0.08 12.80 -15.51
CA ARG A 107 0.10 13.53 -16.79
C ARG A 107 -1.31 14.00 -17.17
N PRO A 108 -1.44 15.16 -17.82
CA PRO A 108 -2.75 15.72 -18.22
C PRO A 108 -3.60 14.73 -19.03
N PHE A 109 -2.98 13.96 -19.91
CA PHE A 109 -3.67 12.93 -20.70
C PHE A 109 -4.28 11.84 -19.80
N TYR A 110 -3.56 11.40 -18.80
CA TYR A 110 -4.08 10.41 -17.84
C TYR A 110 -5.26 10.95 -17.03
N ARG A 111 -5.17 12.22 -16.59
CA ARG A 111 -6.30 12.88 -15.92
C ARG A 111 -7.53 13.02 -16.82
N LEU A 112 -7.33 13.17 -18.11
CA LEU A 112 -8.44 13.27 -19.07
C LEU A 112 -9.16 11.93 -19.28
N VAL A 113 -8.45 10.80 -19.20
CA VAL A 113 -9.03 9.47 -19.37
C VAL A 113 -9.45 8.81 -18.05
N MET A 114 -9.01 9.34 -16.91
CA MET A 114 -9.56 8.95 -15.62
C MET A 114 -11.00 9.41 -15.52
N ASP A 115 -11.86 8.54 -15.00
CA ASP A 115 -13.25 8.90 -14.73
C ASP A 115 -13.28 10.20 -13.89
N PRO A 116 -14.04 11.24 -14.31
CA PRO A 116 -14.19 12.47 -13.55
C PRO A 116 -14.63 12.25 -12.09
N ALA A 117 -15.40 11.19 -11.82
CA ALA A 117 -15.78 10.81 -10.46
C ALA A 117 -14.57 10.34 -9.64
N VAL A 118 -13.58 9.70 -10.25
CA VAL A 118 -12.31 9.32 -9.60
C VAL A 118 -11.46 10.55 -9.33
N CYS A 119 -11.39 11.49 -10.28
CA CYS A 119 -10.67 12.75 -10.12
C CYS A 119 -11.30 13.67 -9.06
N ALA A 120 -12.59 13.51 -8.75
CA ALA A 120 -13.30 14.26 -7.72
C ALA A 120 -13.10 13.67 -6.31
N THR A 121 -12.44 12.53 -6.17
CA THR A 121 -12.21 11.89 -4.87
C THR A 121 -11.07 12.58 -4.14
N ARG A 122 -11.34 13.07 -2.95
CA ARG A 122 -10.39 13.88 -2.16
C ARG A 122 -9.14 13.14 -1.72
N TYR A 123 -9.16 11.82 -1.64
CA TYR A 123 -7.97 11.09 -1.25
C TYR A 123 -6.85 11.16 -2.31
N TYR A 124 -7.16 11.42 -3.57
CA TYR A 124 -6.16 11.68 -4.62
C TYR A 124 -5.43 13.02 -4.47
N ASP A 125 -6.00 13.95 -3.71
CA ASP A 125 -5.35 15.23 -3.42
C ASP A 125 -4.22 15.10 -2.39
N ASN A 126 -4.14 13.94 -1.73
CA ASN A 126 -3.13 13.66 -0.73
C ASN A 126 -2.01 12.79 -1.32
N THR A 127 -0.83 12.86 -0.72
CA THR A 127 0.32 12.04 -1.08
C THR A 127 0.68 11.11 0.06
N ILE A 128 1.25 9.93 -0.25
CA ILE A 128 1.76 9.06 0.80
C ILE A 128 2.83 9.82 1.59
N SER A 129 3.79 10.42 0.89
CA SER A 129 4.88 11.19 1.51
C SER A 129 4.39 12.36 2.39
N GLY A 130 3.30 13.01 2.02
CA GLY A 130 2.68 14.07 2.83
C GLY A 130 1.93 13.54 4.06
N SER A 131 1.64 12.25 4.12
CA SER A 131 0.99 11.60 5.26
C SER A 131 1.97 10.97 6.25
N VAL A 132 3.26 10.99 5.93
CA VAL A 132 4.32 10.42 6.78
C VAL A 132 4.65 11.38 7.92
N ASP A 133 4.58 10.90 9.15
CA ASP A 133 5.06 11.55 10.35
C ASP A 133 5.88 10.58 11.21
N ALA A 134 6.38 11.01 12.35
CA ALA A 134 7.19 10.16 13.24
C ALA A 134 6.42 8.95 13.83
N ASP A 135 5.10 8.94 13.75
CA ASP A 135 4.23 7.84 14.21
C ASP A 135 3.78 6.92 13.06
N TYR A 136 4.29 7.16 11.85
CA TYR A 136 3.98 6.32 10.70
C TYR A 136 4.55 4.91 10.87
N PRO A 137 3.87 3.84 10.40
CA PRO A 137 4.37 2.48 10.57
C PRO A 137 5.66 2.23 9.77
N PRO A 138 6.53 1.31 10.22
CA PRO A 138 7.66 0.84 9.43
C PRO A 138 7.23 0.43 8.03
N THR A 139 7.99 0.83 7.01
CA THR A 139 7.55 0.72 5.63
C THR A 139 8.58 0.01 4.74
N TYR A 140 8.18 -1.13 4.15
CA TYR A 140 8.90 -1.76 3.04
C TYR A 140 8.25 -1.37 1.72
N PHE A 141 9.06 -0.98 0.72
CA PHE A 141 8.50 -0.71 -0.60
C PHE A 141 9.52 -0.94 -1.73
N TRP A 142 8.99 -1.22 -2.92
CA TRP A 142 9.84 -1.42 -4.08
C TRP A 142 9.24 -0.84 -5.36
N TYR A 143 10.12 -0.57 -6.32
CA TYR A 143 9.78 -0.13 -7.67
C TYR A 143 10.61 -0.87 -8.71
N GLY A 144 10.06 -1.03 -9.90
CA GLY A 144 10.81 -1.43 -11.07
C GLY A 144 11.49 -0.22 -11.74
N LYS A 145 12.80 -0.30 -11.99
CA LYS A 145 13.53 0.73 -12.72
C LYS A 145 12.95 1.00 -14.12
N ASN A 146 12.38 -0.05 -14.71
CA ASN A 146 11.77 -0.02 -16.02
C ASN A 146 10.24 -0.09 -15.97
N ASP A 147 9.64 0.40 -14.90
CA ASP A 147 8.19 0.57 -14.81
C ASP A 147 7.72 1.64 -15.79
N ASN A 148 7.48 1.21 -17.03
CA ASN A 148 7.05 2.11 -18.11
C ASN A 148 5.63 2.64 -17.89
N THR A 149 4.80 1.96 -17.10
CA THR A 149 3.46 2.42 -16.75
C THR A 149 3.55 3.67 -15.89
N LEU A 150 4.32 3.64 -14.81
CA LEU A 150 4.52 4.84 -13.99
C LEU A 150 5.23 5.95 -14.77
N LYS A 151 6.27 5.64 -15.53
CA LYS A 151 6.96 6.62 -16.38
C LYS A 151 6.07 7.29 -17.41
N LEU A 152 5.12 6.55 -17.99
CA LEU A 152 4.19 7.07 -18.97
C LEU A 152 3.08 7.92 -18.34
N LEU A 153 2.56 7.52 -17.20
CA LEU A 153 1.38 8.10 -16.57
C LEU A 153 1.70 9.22 -15.59
N ILE A 154 2.88 9.19 -14.95
CA ILE A 154 3.25 10.08 -13.85
C ILE A 154 4.62 10.70 -14.13
N TYR A 155 4.78 11.98 -13.79
CA TYR A 155 6.01 12.72 -14.11
C TYR A 155 7.14 12.52 -13.11
N SER A 156 6.81 12.38 -11.81
CA SER A 156 7.80 12.41 -10.76
C SER A 156 8.40 11.06 -10.42
N GLU A 157 9.53 11.10 -9.73
CA GLU A 157 10.16 9.93 -9.14
C GLU A 157 9.46 9.57 -7.81
N GLN A 158 8.43 8.75 -7.90
CA GLN A 158 7.56 8.39 -6.77
C GLN A 158 8.31 7.79 -5.59
N GLY A 159 9.28 6.90 -5.86
CA GLY A 159 10.05 6.20 -4.83
C GLY A 159 10.97 7.11 -4.01
N PRO A 160 11.81 7.96 -4.64
CA PRO A 160 12.67 8.90 -3.92
C PRO A 160 11.90 9.87 -3.03
N ALA A 161 10.72 10.35 -3.45
CA ALA A 161 9.90 11.24 -2.64
C ALA A 161 9.39 10.57 -1.36
N LEU A 162 8.93 9.33 -1.47
CA LEU A 162 8.50 8.55 -0.31
C LEU A 162 9.66 8.22 0.63
N GLU A 163 10.79 7.76 0.10
CA GLU A 163 12.00 7.47 0.88
C GLU A 163 12.49 8.67 1.67
N LYS A 164 12.50 9.84 1.03
CA LYS A 164 12.87 11.08 1.69
C LYS A 164 11.96 11.40 2.88
N ALA A 165 10.65 11.31 2.70
CA ALA A 165 9.69 11.58 3.77
C ALA A 165 9.86 10.62 4.96
N LEU A 166 10.04 9.32 4.69
CA LEU A 166 10.28 8.31 5.72
C LEU A 166 11.59 8.58 6.47
N THR A 167 12.66 8.94 5.75
CA THR A 167 13.96 9.28 6.33
C THR A 167 13.87 10.51 7.23
N GLU A 168 13.27 11.59 6.74
CA GLU A 168 13.13 12.86 7.47
C GLU A 168 12.26 12.71 8.72
N SER A 169 11.30 11.79 8.70
CA SER A 169 10.43 11.49 9.85
C SER A 169 11.00 10.42 10.79
N GLY A 170 12.17 9.85 10.50
CA GLY A 170 12.81 8.82 11.32
C GLY A 170 12.07 7.48 11.31
N VAL A 171 11.24 7.20 10.31
CA VAL A 171 10.49 5.96 10.19
C VAL A 171 11.38 4.84 9.66
N PRO A 172 11.46 3.67 10.31
CA PRO A 172 12.18 2.51 9.79
C PRO A 172 11.63 2.12 8.42
N HIS A 173 12.50 2.00 7.43
CA HIS A 173 12.06 1.64 6.08
C HIS A 173 13.13 0.91 5.28
N GLN A 174 12.68 0.17 4.27
CA GLN A 174 13.52 -0.48 3.29
C GLN A 174 12.94 -0.23 1.90
N ARG A 175 13.79 0.30 1.00
CA ARG A 175 13.45 0.48 -0.40
C ARG A 175 14.29 -0.44 -1.28
N THR A 176 13.63 -1.13 -2.21
CA THR A 176 14.29 -1.92 -3.25
C THR A 176 13.94 -1.42 -4.64
N VAL A 177 14.91 -1.40 -5.54
CA VAL A 177 14.70 -1.05 -6.96
C VAL A 177 15.15 -2.20 -7.84
N TYR A 178 14.20 -2.83 -8.51
CA TYR A 178 14.45 -3.96 -9.40
C TYR A 178 14.68 -3.49 -10.85
N ASN A 179 15.65 -4.10 -11.55
CA ASN A 179 16.00 -3.64 -12.91
C ASN A 179 15.01 -4.12 -13.96
N ASN A 180 14.43 -5.31 -13.80
CA ASN A 180 13.59 -5.98 -14.79
C ASN A 180 12.12 -6.11 -14.37
N ALA A 181 11.74 -5.48 -13.27
CA ALA A 181 10.36 -5.48 -12.80
C ALA A 181 9.53 -4.44 -13.55
N ALA A 182 8.38 -4.86 -14.06
CA ALA A 182 7.38 -3.98 -14.65
C ALA A 182 6.27 -3.64 -13.63
N HIS A 183 5.35 -2.77 -14.01
CA HIS A 183 4.15 -2.50 -13.22
C HIS A 183 3.16 -3.66 -13.28
N GLY A 184 2.50 -3.97 -12.16
CA GLY A 184 1.42 -4.96 -12.15
C GLY A 184 1.87 -6.42 -12.25
N ILE A 185 3.13 -6.73 -11.92
CA ILE A 185 3.68 -8.09 -12.02
C ILE A 185 3.38 -8.98 -10.81
N GLY A 186 2.74 -8.43 -9.76
CA GLY A 186 2.39 -9.19 -8.56
C GLY A 186 3.62 -9.74 -7.84
N LEU A 187 3.76 -11.05 -7.78
CA LEU A 187 4.87 -11.73 -7.10
C LEU A 187 6.22 -11.66 -7.83
N GLY A 188 6.25 -11.07 -9.03
CA GLY A 188 7.49 -10.84 -9.77
C GLY A 188 8.13 -12.08 -10.39
N TYR A 189 7.43 -13.20 -10.48
CA TYR A 189 7.95 -14.44 -11.04
C TYR A 189 8.64 -14.25 -12.40
N GLY A 190 9.83 -14.83 -12.53
CA GLY A 190 10.65 -14.72 -13.74
C GLY A 190 11.33 -13.36 -13.93
N THR A 191 11.32 -12.51 -12.93
CA THR A 191 12.04 -11.23 -12.90
C THR A 191 13.01 -11.17 -11.72
N ASP A 192 13.81 -10.11 -11.63
CA ASP A 192 14.66 -9.87 -10.46
C ASP A 192 13.91 -9.44 -9.20
N ALA A 193 12.60 -9.25 -9.29
CA ALA A 193 11.71 -9.01 -8.16
C ALA A 193 11.12 -10.30 -7.56
N GLU A 194 11.42 -11.47 -8.13
CA GLU A 194 11.01 -12.74 -7.52
C GLU A 194 11.60 -12.87 -6.11
N GLY A 195 10.76 -13.21 -5.14
CA GLY A 195 11.16 -13.29 -3.73
C GLY A 195 10.94 -12.00 -2.92
N TRP A 196 10.53 -10.89 -3.54
CA TRP A 196 10.28 -9.64 -2.82
C TRP A 196 9.30 -9.79 -1.65
N LEU A 197 8.36 -10.74 -1.76
CA LEU A 197 7.37 -10.98 -0.71
C LEU A 197 8.01 -11.58 0.55
N ASP A 198 9.04 -12.41 0.39
CA ASP A 198 9.83 -12.96 1.50
C ASP A 198 10.63 -11.87 2.20
N ASP A 199 11.25 -10.98 1.44
CA ASP A 199 11.97 -9.82 1.98
C ASP A 199 11.02 -8.89 2.75
N ALA A 200 9.82 -8.65 2.22
CA ALA A 200 8.80 -7.83 2.87
C ALA A 200 8.27 -8.47 4.16
N ALA A 201 8.04 -9.78 4.16
CA ALA A 201 7.62 -10.51 5.36
C ALA A 201 8.72 -10.51 6.43
N ALA A 202 9.96 -10.76 6.04
CA ALA A 202 11.11 -10.70 6.96
C ALA A 202 11.32 -9.29 7.54
N PHE A 203 11.13 -8.23 6.72
CA PHE A 203 11.14 -6.86 7.22
C PHE A 203 10.05 -6.64 8.27
N TRP A 204 8.81 -7.04 7.98
CA TRP A 204 7.70 -6.91 8.93
C TRP A 204 7.97 -7.63 10.24
N GLU A 205 8.39 -8.90 10.19
CA GLU A 205 8.74 -9.70 11.38
C GLU A 205 9.83 -9.02 12.21
N ALA A 206 10.87 -8.49 11.57
CA ALA A 206 11.96 -7.80 12.25
C ALA A 206 11.51 -6.51 12.95
N GLN A 207 10.47 -5.81 12.44
CA GLN A 207 9.93 -4.60 13.06
C GLN A 207 8.94 -4.90 14.20
N THR A 208 8.42 -6.11 14.27
CA THR A 208 7.40 -6.52 15.25
C THR A 208 7.88 -7.59 16.23
N ALA A 209 9.13 -8.04 16.10
CA ALA A 209 9.78 -8.92 17.07
C ALA A 209 9.91 -8.20 18.43
N GLU A 210 9.47 -8.86 19.50
CA GLU A 210 9.66 -8.41 20.90
C GLU A 210 11.11 -8.59 21.36
#